data_4031308bfadfe69a7db8522aebfa7d55
#
_entry.id   4031308bfadfe69a7db8522aebfa7d55
#
_cell.length_a   1.000
_cell.length_b   1.000
_cell.length_c   1.000
_cell.angle_alpha   90.00
_cell.angle_beta   90.00
_cell.angle_gamma   90.00
#
_symmetry.space_group_name_H-M   'P 1'
#
loop_
_entity.id
_entity.type
_entity.pdbx_description
1 polymer ?
#
loop_
_entity_poly.entity_id
_entity_poly.type
_entity_poly.pdbx_seq_one_letter_code
_entity_poly.pdbx_strand_id
1 'polypeptide(L)'
;MIKIENEDEAAARLESALYSAGRPLSIEDLIRASGTESRPKTMAILESIIKKTKNAFRAIEIVILPDGNYVFQLKPEYSSSVRKYASKPILAKATQKTLSYIVYTQPVSSKQLVEVRGSGVYAQLKELRQINFIEHQAIGRLRIYSTTEKFQKYFGIEGDVTALKQKLFKKIRK
;
A
#
# COMPACT_ATOMS: atom_id res chain seq x y z
N MET A 1 21.39 -20.21 -1.72
CA MET A 1 20.26 -19.96 -0.78
C MET A 1 20.59 -20.63 0.55
N ILE A 2 20.67 -19.89 1.64
CA ILE A 2 21.01 -20.44 2.97
C ILE A 2 19.73 -21.06 3.53
N LYS A 3 19.73 -22.39 3.69
CA LYS A 3 18.63 -23.13 4.34
C LYS A 3 18.63 -22.78 5.82
N ILE A 4 17.58 -22.15 6.32
CA ILE A 4 17.49 -21.72 7.72
C ILE A 4 16.81 -22.82 8.50
N GLU A 5 17.56 -23.46 9.39
CA GLU A 5 17.07 -24.51 10.29
C GLU A 5 16.53 -23.94 11.62
N ASN A 6 16.83 -22.67 11.93
CA ASN A 6 16.44 -22.02 13.18
C ASN A 6 15.15 -21.19 13.02
N GLU A 7 14.11 -21.55 13.78
CA GLU A 7 12.82 -20.84 13.79
C GLU A 7 12.93 -19.39 14.29
N ASP A 8 13.85 -19.13 15.23
CA ASP A 8 14.09 -17.78 15.76
C ASP A 8 14.67 -16.85 14.68
N GLU A 9 15.58 -17.35 13.85
CA GLU A 9 16.12 -16.58 12.71
C GLU A 9 15.04 -16.31 11.66
N ALA A 10 14.20 -17.30 11.36
CA ALA A 10 13.08 -17.10 10.44
C ALA A 10 12.08 -16.08 11.00
N ALA A 11 11.80 -16.12 12.30
CA ALA A 11 10.95 -15.12 12.96
C ALA A 11 11.56 -13.72 12.88
N ALA A 12 12.85 -13.56 13.18
CA ALA A 12 13.54 -12.28 13.10
C ALA A 12 13.52 -11.68 11.68
N ARG A 13 13.65 -12.52 10.65
CA ARG A 13 13.54 -12.11 9.25
C ARG A 13 12.13 -11.66 8.87
N LEU A 14 11.10 -12.37 9.35
CA LEU A 14 9.71 -11.97 9.14
C LEU A 14 9.37 -10.65 9.83
N GLU A 15 9.80 -10.47 11.08
CA GLU A 15 9.65 -9.21 11.81
C GLU A 15 10.33 -8.05 11.07
N SER A 16 11.58 -8.28 10.62
CA SER A 16 12.35 -7.29 9.86
C SER A 16 11.68 -6.93 8.54
N ALA A 17 11.15 -7.92 7.81
CA ALA A 17 10.46 -7.70 6.54
C ALA A 17 9.17 -6.90 6.74
N LEU A 18 8.35 -7.27 7.71
CA LEU A 18 7.09 -6.56 8.04
C LEU A 18 7.35 -5.12 8.48
N TYR A 19 8.38 -4.89 9.31
CA TYR A 19 8.75 -3.56 9.77
C TYR A 19 9.29 -2.69 8.62
N SER A 20 10.22 -3.22 7.83
CA SER A 20 10.93 -2.46 6.80
C SER A 20 10.07 -2.18 5.57
N ALA A 21 9.09 -3.03 5.28
CA ALA A 21 8.27 -2.88 4.07
C ALA A 21 7.42 -1.61 4.08
N GLY A 22 6.87 -1.19 5.24
CA GLY A 22 5.98 -0.05 5.34
C GLY A 22 4.70 -0.15 4.46
N ARG A 23 4.41 -1.36 3.96
CA ARG A 23 3.26 -1.72 3.11
C ARG A 23 2.78 -3.13 3.43
N PRO A 24 1.56 -3.50 3.03
CA PRO A 24 1.13 -4.89 3.13
C PRO A 24 2.05 -5.84 2.35
N LEU A 25 2.35 -6.99 2.93
CA LEU A 25 3.13 -8.07 2.31
C LEU A 25 2.23 -9.28 2.10
N SER A 26 2.37 -9.93 0.94
CA SER A 26 1.70 -11.19 0.66
C SER A 26 2.35 -12.35 1.42
N ILE A 27 1.65 -13.46 1.57
CA ILE A 27 2.24 -14.65 2.20
C ILE A 27 3.42 -15.18 1.38
N GLU A 28 3.42 -15.00 0.06
CA GLU A 28 4.51 -15.36 -0.84
C GLU A 28 5.76 -14.48 -0.60
N ASP A 29 5.58 -13.18 -0.36
CA ASP A 29 6.67 -12.29 0.04
C ASP A 29 7.27 -12.73 1.38
N LEU A 30 6.42 -13.11 2.33
CA LEU A 30 6.83 -13.54 3.67
C LEU A 30 7.52 -14.92 3.65
N ILE A 31 7.09 -15.86 2.82
CA ILE A 31 7.79 -17.13 2.62
C ILE A 31 9.21 -16.87 2.11
N ARG A 32 9.37 -16.00 1.12
CA ARG A 32 10.70 -15.61 0.60
C ARG A 32 11.55 -14.93 1.67
N ALA A 33 10.96 -14.04 2.45
CA ALA A 33 11.66 -13.33 3.52
C ALA A 33 12.11 -14.26 4.64
N SER A 34 11.27 -15.22 5.05
CA SER A 34 11.59 -16.17 6.12
C SER A 34 12.73 -17.10 5.78
N GLY A 35 12.88 -17.46 4.49
CA GLY A 35 13.84 -18.46 4.01
C GLY A 35 13.46 -19.91 4.36
N THR A 36 12.22 -20.15 4.84
CA THR A 36 11.76 -21.52 5.21
C THR A 36 11.27 -22.33 4.03
N GLU A 37 10.96 -21.71 2.89
CA GLU A 37 10.36 -22.33 1.69
C GLU A 37 9.05 -23.10 1.96
N SER A 38 8.55 -23.06 3.20
CA SER A 38 7.35 -23.80 3.64
C SER A 38 6.26 -22.84 4.09
N ARG A 39 5.14 -22.83 3.36
CA ARG A 39 3.96 -22.02 3.71
C ARG A 39 3.40 -22.34 5.10
N PRO A 40 3.15 -23.63 5.48
CA PRO A 40 2.65 -23.96 6.81
C PRO A 40 3.59 -23.50 7.92
N LYS A 41 4.89 -23.71 7.75
CA LYS A 41 5.90 -23.29 8.74
C LYS A 41 5.94 -21.77 8.88
N THR A 42 5.94 -21.04 7.76
CA THR A 42 5.91 -19.57 7.78
C THR A 42 4.65 -19.04 8.47
N MET A 43 3.48 -19.64 8.20
CA MET A 43 2.21 -19.24 8.85
C MET A 43 2.25 -19.48 10.36
N ALA A 44 2.77 -20.62 10.83
CA ALA A 44 2.88 -20.90 12.27
C ALA A 44 3.79 -19.88 12.98
N ILE A 45 4.93 -19.53 12.36
CA ILE A 45 5.83 -18.49 12.89
C ILE A 45 5.13 -17.13 12.90
N LEU A 46 4.41 -16.75 11.84
CA LEU A 46 3.65 -15.49 11.77
C LEU A 46 2.59 -15.39 12.86
N GLU A 47 1.84 -16.46 13.12
CA GLU A 47 0.85 -16.49 14.20
C GLU A 47 1.52 -16.25 15.59
N SER A 48 2.69 -16.85 15.80
CA SER A 48 3.49 -16.64 17.03
C SER A 48 3.93 -15.18 17.13
N ILE A 49 4.44 -14.57 16.03
CA ILE A 49 4.85 -13.16 16.00
C ILE A 49 3.66 -12.24 16.27
N ILE A 50 2.51 -12.47 15.64
CA ILE A 50 1.29 -11.69 15.85
C ILE A 50 0.89 -11.70 17.32
N LYS A 51 0.90 -12.88 17.96
CA LYS A 51 0.58 -13.05 19.37
C LYS A 51 1.59 -12.33 20.29
N LYS A 52 2.89 -12.49 20.01
CA LYS A 52 3.96 -11.79 20.73
C LYS A 52 3.83 -10.28 20.62
N THR A 53 3.63 -9.77 19.42
CA THR A 53 3.47 -8.32 19.15
C THR A 53 2.27 -7.75 19.90
N LYS A 54 1.12 -8.46 19.89
CA LYS A 54 -0.08 -8.04 20.61
C LYS A 54 0.13 -7.94 22.11
N ASN A 55 0.95 -8.83 22.69
CA ASN A 55 1.23 -8.85 24.12
C ASN A 55 2.32 -7.83 24.52
N ALA A 56 3.31 -7.61 23.65
CA ALA A 56 4.45 -6.73 23.93
C ALA A 56 4.12 -5.24 23.69
N PHE A 57 3.30 -4.93 22.69
CA PHE A 57 3.04 -3.56 22.27
C PHE A 57 1.57 -3.14 22.46
N ARG A 58 1.37 -1.96 23.05
CA ARG A 58 0.02 -1.37 23.23
C ARG A 58 -0.46 -0.66 21.96
N ALA A 59 0.45 0.00 21.23
CA ALA A 59 0.12 0.90 20.14
C ALA A 59 0.35 0.32 18.74
N ILE A 60 1.08 -0.79 18.64
CA ILE A 60 1.49 -1.40 17.37
C ILE A 60 0.85 -2.78 17.24
N GLU A 61 0.51 -3.17 16.02
CA GLU A 61 -0.11 -4.45 15.73
C GLU A 61 0.29 -4.98 14.35
N ILE A 62 0.19 -6.29 14.17
CA ILE A 62 0.22 -6.92 12.85
C ILE A 62 -1.21 -7.34 12.52
N VAL A 63 -1.72 -6.84 11.38
CA VAL A 63 -3.09 -7.10 10.93
C VAL A 63 -3.06 -7.91 9.64
N ILE A 64 -3.99 -8.85 9.52
CA ILE A 64 -4.29 -9.55 8.28
C ILE A 64 -5.41 -8.77 7.59
N LEU A 65 -5.13 -8.25 6.40
CA LEU A 65 -6.10 -7.50 5.61
C LEU A 65 -7.12 -8.44 4.93
N PRO A 66 -8.27 -7.91 4.45
CA PRO A 66 -9.29 -8.73 3.78
C PRO A 66 -8.79 -9.44 2.51
N ASP A 67 -7.73 -8.98 1.90
CA ASP A 67 -7.04 -9.59 0.76
C ASP A 67 -6.02 -10.67 1.15
N GLY A 68 -5.87 -10.96 2.45
CA GLY A 68 -4.94 -11.95 2.99
C GLY A 68 -3.51 -11.44 3.19
N ASN A 69 -3.23 -10.17 2.93
CA ASN A 69 -1.92 -9.57 3.14
C ASN A 69 -1.70 -9.19 4.60
N TYR A 70 -0.45 -9.20 5.04
CA TYR A 70 -0.02 -8.87 6.39
C TYR A 70 0.58 -7.48 6.43
N VAL A 71 0.20 -6.66 7.42
CA VAL A 71 0.76 -5.33 7.61
C VAL A 71 1.11 -5.08 9.07
N PHE A 72 2.32 -4.55 9.29
CA PHE A 72 2.75 -4.04 10.59
C PHE A 72 2.38 -2.57 10.65
N GLN A 73 1.50 -2.20 11.57
CA GLN A 73 0.93 -0.85 11.62
C GLN A 73 0.71 -0.34 13.04
N LEU A 74 0.52 0.96 13.13
CA LEU A 74 0.03 1.61 14.33
C LEU A 74 -1.49 1.41 14.43
N LYS A 75 -1.99 1.10 15.62
CA LYS A 75 -3.43 1.02 15.85
C LYS A 75 -4.09 2.37 15.56
N PRO A 76 -5.29 2.38 14.95
CA PRO A 76 -5.98 3.61 14.51
C PRO A 76 -6.15 4.65 15.63
N GLU A 77 -6.40 4.21 16.86
CA GLU A 77 -6.60 5.06 18.04
C GLU A 77 -5.39 5.95 18.38
N TYR A 78 -4.18 5.51 18.03
CA TYR A 78 -2.94 6.27 18.28
C TYR A 78 -2.50 7.13 17.08
N SER A 79 -3.10 6.96 15.91
CA SER A 79 -2.67 7.62 14.66
C SER A 79 -2.72 9.14 14.74
N SER A 80 -3.71 9.70 15.44
CA SER A 80 -3.88 11.15 15.58
C SER A 80 -2.80 11.79 16.47
N SER A 81 -2.45 11.12 17.57
CA SER A 81 -1.49 11.64 18.56
C SER A 81 -0.05 11.71 18.07
N VAL A 82 0.31 10.81 17.14
CA VAL A 82 1.69 10.71 16.61
C VAL A 82 1.88 11.37 15.27
N ARG A 83 0.82 11.93 14.69
CA ARG A 83 0.87 12.53 13.33
C ARG A 83 1.96 13.58 13.15
N LYS A 84 2.26 14.36 14.20
CA LYS A 84 3.32 15.38 14.19
C LYS A 84 4.74 14.80 14.13
N TYR A 85 4.91 13.53 14.55
CA TYR A 85 6.20 12.84 14.53
C TYR A 85 6.38 11.97 13.29
N ALA A 86 5.30 11.76 12.51
CA ALA A 86 5.38 11.00 11.27
C ALA A 86 6.26 11.74 10.25
N SER A 87 7.00 10.98 9.46
CA SER A 87 7.74 11.52 8.33
C SER A 87 6.81 12.33 7.43
N LYS A 88 7.36 13.38 6.78
CA LYS A 88 6.57 14.15 5.81
C LYS A 88 5.99 13.20 4.76
N PRO A 89 4.71 13.36 4.41
CA PRO A 89 4.10 12.51 3.41
C PRO A 89 4.87 12.64 2.09
N ILE A 90 5.05 11.53 1.40
CA ILE A 90 5.75 11.47 0.10
C ILE A 90 5.11 12.42 -0.92
N LEU A 91 3.80 12.65 -0.80
CA LEU A 91 3.03 13.52 -1.68
C LEU A 91 2.36 14.64 -0.88
N ALA A 92 2.38 15.83 -1.43
CA ALA A 92 1.61 16.95 -0.91
C ALA A 92 0.08 16.63 -0.92
N LYS A 93 -0.67 17.22 0.00
CA LYS A 93 -2.13 16.98 0.13
C LYS A 93 -2.89 17.23 -1.18
N ALA A 94 -2.48 18.23 -1.97
CA ALA A 94 -3.08 18.53 -3.26
C ALA A 94 -2.82 17.39 -4.27
N THR A 95 -1.59 16.88 -4.32
CA THR A 95 -1.18 15.77 -5.19
C THR A 95 -1.86 14.47 -4.80
N GLN A 96 -2.03 14.20 -3.49
CA GLN A 96 -2.80 13.04 -3.01
C GLN A 96 -4.24 13.09 -3.48
N LYS A 97 -4.92 14.25 -3.39
CA LYS A 97 -6.30 14.42 -3.88
C LYS A 97 -6.41 14.19 -5.38
N THR A 98 -5.42 14.65 -6.15
CA THR A 98 -5.40 14.42 -7.61
C THR A 98 -5.16 12.95 -7.95
N LEU A 99 -4.24 12.28 -7.24
CA LEU A 99 -4.03 10.86 -7.38
C LEU A 99 -5.30 10.06 -7.08
N SER A 100 -5.98 10.36 -5.95
CA SER A 100 -7.25 9.73 -5.60
C SER A 100 -8.33 9.92 -6.67
N TYR A 101 -8.41 11.11 -7.26
CA TYR A 101 -9.34 11.37 -8.35
C TYR A 101 -8.99 10.52 -9.59
N ILE A 102 -7.70 10.44 -9.99
CA ILE A 102 -7.27 9.60 -11.11
C ILE A 102 -7.61 8.13 -10.84
N VAL A 103 -7.28 7.60 -9.67
CA VAL A 103 -7.59 6.20 -9.28
C VAL A 103 -9.08 5.91 -9.43
N TYR A 104 -9.92 6.87 -9.06
CA TYR A 104 -11.37 6.69 -9.10
C TYR A 104 -11.95 6.79 -10.51
N THR A 105 -11.45 7.73 -11.34
CA THR A 105 -12.06 8.07 -12.64
C THR A 105 -11.35 7.49 -13.84
N GLN A 106 -10.14 6.95 -13.67
CA GLN A 106 -9.32 6.46 -14.79
C GLN A 106 -10.08 5.49 -15.73
N PRO A 107 -9.78 5.56 -17.04
CA PRO A 107 -8.86 6.51 -17.69
C PRO A 107 -9.44 7.93 -17.74
N VAL A 108 -8.62 8.96 -17.43
CA VAL A 108 -9.07 10.36 -17.30
C VAL A 108 -8.22 11.29 -18.14
N SER A 109 -8.87 12.22 -18.87
CA SER A 109 -8.19 13.18 -19.72
C SER A 109 -7.59 14.36 -18.93
N SER A 110 -6.52 14.96 -19.52
CA SER A 110 -5.96 16.20 -18.96
C SER A 110 -7.00 17.32 -18.86
N LYS A 111 -7.95 17.40 -19.79
CA LYS A 111 -9.03 18.39 -19.79
C LYS A 111 -9.93 18.21 -18.56
N GLN A 112 -10.42 17.00 -18.31
CA GLN A 112 -11.25 16.67 -17.14
C GLN A 112 -10.52 16.96 -15.83
N LEU A 113 -9.21 16.65 -15.77
CA LEU A 113 -8.41 16.94 -14.59
C LEU A 113 -8.29 18.44 -14.33
N VAL A 114 -8.12 19.26 -15.36
CA VAL A 114 -8.10 20.72 -15.22
C VAL A 114 -9.47 21.28 -14.80
N GLU A 115 -10.55 20.75 -15.34
CA GLU A 115 -11.92 21.17 -14.98
C GLU A 115 -12.21 20.95 -13.49
N VAL A 116 -11.77 19.81 -12.92
CA VAL A 116 -12.08 19.45 -11.53
C VAL A 116 -11.04 19.97 -10.54
N ARG A 117 -9.77 20.06 -10.94
CA ARG A 117 -8.65 20.36 -10.06
C ARG A 117 -7.97 21.72 -10.32
N GLY A 118 -8.39 22.41 -11.40
CA GLY A 118 -7.77 23.65 -11.84
C GLY A 118 -6.42 23.46 -12.55
N SER A 119 -5.84 24.55 -13.05
CA SER A 119 -4.60 24.54 -13.83
C SER A 119 -3.37 24.07 -13.04
N GLY A 120 -3.38 24.20 -11.72
CA GLY A 120 -2.31 23.67 -10.84
C GLY A 120 -2.12 22.16 -10.90
N VAL A 121 -3.03 21.43 -11.51
CA VAL A 121 -2.97 19.97 -11.66
C VAL A 121 -1.72 19.51 -12.43
N TYR A 122 -1.20 20.31 -13.35
CA TYR A 122 -0.04 19.91 -14.16
C TYR A 122 1.23 19.69 -13.31
N ALA A 123 1.45 20.49 -12.27
CA ALA A 123 2.55 20.28 -11.34
C ALA A 123 2.38 18.95 -10.57
N GLN A 124 1.16 18.67 -10.15
CA GLN A 124 0.81 17.41 -9.44
C GLN A 124 0.97 16.19 -10.35
N LEU A 125 0.56 16.29 -11.61
CA LEU A 125 0.75 15.23 -12.61
C LEU A 125 2.24 14.97 -12.89
N LYS A 126 3.05 16.03 -12.94
CA LYS A 126 4.50 15.91 -13.07
C LYS A 126 5.11 15.15 -11.88
N GLU A 127 4.75 15.53 -10.66
CA GLU A 127 5.18 14.87 -9.41
C GLU A 127 4.79 13.38 -9.40
N LEU A 128 3.53 13.05 -9.70
CA LEU A 128 3.03 11.68 -9.76
C LEU A 128 3.72 10.81 -10.80
N ARG A 129 4.08 11.39 -11.94
CA ARG A 129 4.85 10.70 -12.99
C ARG A 129 6.30 10.48 -12.59
N GLN A 130 6.94 11.43 -11.90
CA GLN A 130 8.31 11.28 -11.43
C GLN A 130 8.49 10.11 -10.48
N ILE A 131 7.48 9.83 -9.65
CA ILE A 131 7.48 8.66 -8.77
C ILE A 131 6.91 7.41 -9.42
N ASN A 132 6.52 7.48 -10.71
CA ASN A 132 5.92 6.39 -11.46
C ASN A 132 4.61 5.84 -10.85
N PHE A 133 3.76 6.70 -10.29
CA PHE A 133 2.43 6.28 -9.81
C PHE A 133 1.35 6.41 -10.88
N ILE A 134 1.55 7.29 -11.86
CA ILE A 134 0.67 7.43 -13.02
C ILE A 134 1.49 7.43 -14.31
N GLU A 135 0.84 7.02 -15.37
CA GLU A 135 1.31 7.12 -16.74
C GLU A 135 0.30 7.86 -17.61
N HIS A 136 0.65 8.18 -18.86
CA HIS A 136 -0.29 8.75 -19.79
C HIS A 136 -0.04 8.24 -21.20
N GLN A 137 -1.12 8.16 -21.96
CA GLN A 137 -1.11 7.94 -23.40
C GLN A 137 -1.56 9.23 -24.11
N ALA A 138 -0.90 9.59 -25.20
CA ALA A 138 -1.30 10.71 -26.04
C ALA A 138 -2.30 10.22 -27.10
N ILE A 139 -3.49 10.82 -27.12
CA ILE A 139 -4.51 10.60 -28.14
C ILE A 139 -4.78 11.94 -28.81
N GLY A 140 -4.14 12.19 -29.96
CA GLY A 140 -4.13 13.50 -30.60
C GLY A 140 -3.51 14.56 -29.70
N ARG A 141 -4.26 15.61 -29.39
CA ARG A 141 -3.84 16.69 -28.47
C ARG A 141 -4.14 16.42 -27.01
N LEU A 142 -4.85 15.33 -26.70
CA LEU A 142 -5.23 14.98 -25.33
C LEU A 142 -4.24 13.99 -24.73
N ARG A 143 -4.02 14.12 -23.43
CA ARG A 143 -3.30 13.13 -22.63
C ARG A 143 -4.30 12.43 -21.72
N ILE A 144 -4.31 11.11 -21.78
CA ILE A 144 -5.17 10.26 -20.97
C ILE A 144 -4.32 9.60 -19.90
N TYR A 145 -4.67 9.80 -18.65
CA TYR A 145 -3.91 9.33 -17.48
C TYR A 145 -4.54 8.10 -16.85
N SER A 146 -3.69 7.18 -16.41
CA SER A 146 -4.01 5.99 -15.62
C SER A 146 -2.95 5.73 -14.56
N THR A 147 -3.28 4.88 -13.59
CA THR A 147 -2.32 4.42 -12.59
C THR A 147 -1.45 3.31 -13.16
N THR A 148 -0.21 3.23 -12.67
CA THR A 148 0.77 2.21 -13.05
C THR A 148 0.66 0.96 -12.18
N GLU A 149 1.29 -0.12 -12.63
CA GLU A 149 1.49 -1.33 -11.83
C GLU A 149 2.28 -1.05 -10.54
N LYS A 150 3.26 -0.12 -10.57
CA LYS A 150 4.00 0.31 -9.38
C LYS A 150 3.07 0.88 -8.31
N PHE A 151 2.10 1.72 -8.71
CA PHE A 151 1.08 2.25 -7.80
C PHE A 151 0.27 1.12 -7.17
N GLN A 152 -0.19 0.16 -7.97
CA GLN A 152 -0.98 -0.97 -7.47
C GLN A 152 -0.19 -1.79 -6.45
N LYS A 153 1.06 -2.15 -6.77
CA LYS A 153 1.95 -2.87 -5.86
C LYS A 153 2.25 -2.10 -4.58
N TYR A 154 2.46 -0.78 -4.68
CA TYR A 154 2.78 0.06 -3.53
C TYR A 154 1.62 0.14 -2.53
N PHE A 155 0.39 0.22 -3.02
CA PHE A 155 -0.81 0.29 -2.18
C PHE A 155 -1.46 -1.07 -1.91
N GLY A 156 -0.86 -2.18 -2.35
CA GLY A 156 -1.43 -3.53 -2.17
C GLY A 156 -2.77 -3.70 -2.88
N ILE A 157 -2.98 -2.99 -4.00
CA ILE A 157 -4.20 -3.07 -4.80
C ILE A 157 -4.00 -4.21 -5.80
N GLU A 158 -4.33 -5.43 -5.40
CA GLU A 158 -4.36 -6.58 -6.30
C GLU A 158 -5.71 -6.63 -7.04
N GLY A 159 -5.66 -6.71 -8.36
CA GLY A 159 -6.83 -6.84 -9.23
C GLY A 159 -7.28 -5.53 -9.88
N ASP A 160 -8.32 -5.64 -10.70
CA ASP A 160 -8.89 -4.51 -11.44
C ASP A 160 -9.36 -3.40 -10.48
N VAL A 161 -8.93 -2.17 -10.77
CA VAL A 161 -9.37 -0.95 -10.05
C VAL A 161 -10.91 -0.86 -9.99
N THR A 162 -11.61 -1.51 -10.90
CA THR A 162 -13.07 -1.66 -10.90
C THR A 162 -13.57 -2.38 -9.64
N ALA A 163 -12.83 -3.38 -9.16
CA ALA A 163 -13.16 -4.08 -7.91
C ALA A 163 -12.98 -3.18 -6.68
N LEU A 164 -11.98 -2.30 -6.70
CA LEU A 164 -11.77 -1.30 -5.65
C LEU A 164 -12.93 -0.29 -5.60
N LYS A 165 -13.38 0.17 -6.78
CA LYS A 165 -14.57 1.05 -6.89
C LYS A 165 -15.79 0.42 -6.25
N GLN A 166 -16.07 -0.85 -6.55
CA GLN A 166 -17.22 -1.56 -5.97
C GLN A 166 -17.12 -1.73 -4.44
N LYS A 167 -15.92 -2.01 -3.91
CA LYS A 167 -15.69 -2.10 -2.46
C LYS A 167 -15.89 -0.76 -1.75
N LEU A 168 -15.43 0.33 -2.35
CA LEU A 168 -15.61 1.69 -1.81
C LEU A 168 -17.09 2.12 -1.83
N PHE A 169 -17.82 1.84 -2.91
CA PHE A 169 -19.26 2.13 -2.98
C PHE A 169 -20.09 1.38 -1.93
N LYS A 170 -19.74 0.12 -1.62
CA LYS A 170 -20.42 -0.65 -0.55
C LYS A 170 -20.17 -0.06 0.85
N LYS A 171 -19.03 0.61 1.06
CA LYS A 171 -18.66 1.19 2.37
C LYS A 171 -19.27 2.57 2.62
N ILE A 172 -19.64 3.31 1.55
CA ILE A 172 -20.26 4.64 1.63
C ILE A 172 -21.79 4.54 1.79
N ARG A 173 -22.38 3.39 1.46
CA ARG A 173 -23.85 3.15 1.57
C ARG A 173 -24.28 2.52 2.91
N LYS A 174 -23.39 2.34 3.86
CA LYS A 174 -23.68 2.01 5.26
C LYS A 174 -23.35 3.21 6.15
#